data_ff97dc26cb6074df547ca838e7c228b4
#
_entry.id   ff97dc26cb6074df547ca838e7c228b4
#
_cell.length_a   1.000
_cell.length_b   1.000
_cell.length_c   1.000
_cell.angle_alpha   90.00
_cell.angle_beta   90.00
_cell.angle_gamma   90.00
#
_symmetry.space_group_name_H-M   'P 1'
#
loop_
_entity.id
_entity.type
_entity.pdbx_description
1 polymer ?
#
loop_
_entity_poly.entity_id
_entity_poly.type
_entity_poly.pdbx_seq_one_letter_code
_entity_poly.pdbx_strand_id
1 'polypeptide(L)'
;MKVTTWNVNGIRARVAQVLEWVARESPDVLCMQEIKASPEHVPPELSLLDGYWGYWHGHKGYSGVSLHLRKSAFPRKPHFEHPEFDHENRIVTARSGDALVASIYVPNGNKDYPAKVRFLEALAKWAGEKRSTTERMILCGDLNVAREERDVHPVLRKPEQIGQTPAERALLEAVIAPGFVDLSRKFKPDDDRLFTWWAPWRNMKQKNIGWRLDYVLASTALAEKATSCEVHREFGSSDHGPVQAIFDLPPAEVLPPEEPEPEDPKAGAPGPGAPRVQLPLKL
;
A
#
# COMPACT_ATOMS: atom_id res chain seq x y z
N MET A 1 -15.28 -8.05 -0.72
CA MET A 1 -13.82 -7.83 -0.95
C MET A 1 -13.17 -7.38 0.36
N LYS A 2 -12.05 -8.02 0.76
CA LYS A 2 -11.26 -7.66 1.95
C LYS A 2 -9.97 -6.95 1.53
N VAL A 3 -9.70 -5.78 2.09
CA VAL A 3 -8.49 -4.99 1.85
C VAL A 3 -7.74 -4.81 3.15
N THR A 4 -6.50 -5.25 3.21
CA THR A 4 -5.63 -5.10 4.39
C THR A 4 -4.44 -4.22 4.05
N THR A 5 -4.11 -3.28 4.93
CA THR A 5 -2.82 -2.58 4.94
C THR A 5 -2.08 -2.84 6.26
N TRP A 6 -0.77 -3.03 6.17
CA TRP A 6 0.07 -3.30 7.34
C TRP A 6 1.52 -2.84 7.12
N ASN A 7 1.96 -1.87 7.89
CA ASN A 7 3.38 -1.59 8.03
C ASN A 7 4.04 -2.72 8.82
N VAL A 8 4.80 -3.55 8.15
CA VAL A 8 5.40 -4.77 8.73
C VAL A 8 6.72 -4.50 9.45
N ASN A 9 7.28 -3.30 9.32
CA ASN A 9 8.56 -2.90 9.93
C ASN A 9 9.66 -3.98 9.73
N GLY A 10 9.88 -4.38 8.48
CA GLY A 10 10.85 -5.38 8.08
C GLY A 10 10.23 -6.76 7.82
N ILE A 11 10.08 -7.08 6.52
CA ILE A 11 9.37 -8.29 6.07
C ILE A 11 10.05 -9.59 6.54
N ARG A 12 11.40 -9.63 6.59
CA ARG A 12 12.15 -10.83 7.00
C ARG A 12 11.86 -11.25 8.43
N ALA A 13 11.58 -10.30 9.31
CA ALA A 13 11.23 -10.58 10.70
C ALA A 13 9.73 -10.90 10.89
N ARG A 14 8.92 -10.81 9.85
CA ARG A 14 7.46 -10.94 9.90
C ARG A 14 6.90 -12.03 9.00
N VAL A 15 7.75 -12.86 8.38
CA VAL A 15 7.34 -13.93 7.43
C VAL A 15 6.20 -14.77 7.99
N ALA A 16 6.43 -15.41 9.15
CA ALA A 16 5.43 -16.29 9.76
C ALA A 16 4.11 -15.55 10.06
N GLN A 17 4.20 -14.31 10.52
CA GLN A 17 3.01 -13.51 10.86
C GLN A 17 2.25 -13.07 9.60
N VAL A 18 2.93 -12.72 8.51
CA VAL A 18 2.28 -12.40 7.24
C VAL A 18 1.57 -13.63 6.66
N LEU A 19 2.24 -14.81 6.68
CA LEU A 19 1.62 -16.06 6.25
C LEU A 19 0.42 -16.45 7.13
N GLU A 20 0.52 -16.29 8.46
CA GLU A 20 -0.60 -16.49 9.38
C GLU A 20 -1.77 -15.55 9.07
N TRP A 21 -1.48 -14.26 8.82
CA TRP A 21 -2.52 -13.28 8.45
C TRP A 21 -3.22 -13.69 7.16
N VAL A 22 -2.46 -14.05 6.12
CA VAL A 22 -3.01 -14.48 4.83
C VAL A 22 -3.86 -15.75 4.99
N ALA A 23 -3.39 -16.72 5.74
CA ALA A 23 -4.14 -17.96 5.99
C ALA A 23 -5.46 -17.71 6.74
N ARG A 24 -5.42 -16.83 7.75
CA ARG A 24 -6.58 -16.54 8.60
C ARG A 24 -7.59 -15.63 7.93
N GLU A 25 -7.13 -14.54 7.32
CA GLU A 25 -8.01 -13.49 6.81
C GLU A 25 -8.30 -13.63 5.32
N SER A 26 -7.42 -14.28 4.56
CA SER A 26 -7.54 -14.42 3.11
C SER A 26 -7.86 -13.10 2.42
N PRO A 27 -7.05 -12.01 2.63
CA PRO A 27 -7.35 -10.71 2.05
C PRO A 27 -7.36 -10.77 0.53
N ASP A 28 -8.29 -10.07 -0.10
CA ASP A 28 -8.32 -9.93 -1.56
C ASP A 28 -7.24 -8.97 -2.04
N VAL A 29 -6.93 -7.96 -1.20
CA VAL A 29 -5.85 -7.00 -1.39
C VAL A 29 -5.02 -6.93 -0.10
N LEU A 30 -3.69 -7.09 -0.24
CA LEU A 30 -2.74 -6.94 0.86
C LEU A 30 -1.69 -5.91 0.48
N CYS A 31 -1.67 -4.79 1.20
CA CYS A 31 -0.71 -3.71 1.08
C CYS A 31 0.25 -3.78 2.26
N MET A 32 1.56 -3.84 2.01
CA MET A 32 2.56 -3.84 3.09
C MET A 32 3.53 -2.68 2.92
N GLN A 33 3.92 -2.07 4.03
CA GLN A 33 4.85 -0.96 4.08
C GLN A 33 6.06 -1.32 4.96
N GLU A 34 7.14 -0.58 4.80
CA GLU A 34 8.43 -0.84 5.45
C GLU A 34 8.92 -2.28 5.28
N ILE A 35 8.83 -2.82 4.07
CA ILE A 35 9.30 -4.18 3.81
C ILE A 35 10.81 -4.33 4.03
N LYS A 36 11.59 -3.24 3.88
CA LYS A 36 13.04 -3.16 4.15
C LYS A 36 13.82 -4.29 3.46
N ALA A 37 13.44 -4.60 2.23
CA ALA A 37 14.06 -5.61 1.39
C ALA A 37 13.93 -5.22 -0.08
N SER A 38 14.96 -5.49 -0.88
CA SER A 38 14.82 -5.54 -2.33
C SER A 38 14.12 -6.84 -2.73
N PRO A 39 13.49 -6.92 -3.92
CA PRO A 39 12.72 -8.08 -4.36
C PRO A 39 13.47 -9.41 -4.24
N GLU A 40 14.74 -9.41 -4.58
CA GLU A 40 15.63 -10.59 -4.52
C GLU A 40 15.97 -11.05 -3.09
N HIS A 41 15.70 -10.21 -2.10
CA HIS A 41 15.92 -10.50 -0.66
C HIS A 41 14.63 -10.74 0.12
N VAL A 42 13.49 -10.76 -0.57
CA VAL A 42 12.22 -11.18 0.03
C VAL A 42 12.27 -12.69 0.28
N PRO A 43 11.89 -13.18 1.46
CA PRO A 43 11.86 -14.61 1.75
C PRO A 43 11.03 -15.39 0.71
N PRO A 44 11.53 -16.56 0.26
CA PRO A 44 10.89 -17.34 -0.82
C PRO A 44 9.40 -17.63 -0.58
N GLU A 45 9.01 -17.88 0.67
CA GLU A 45 7.64 -18.16 1.08
C GLU A 45 6.67 -17.00 0.80
N LEU A 46 7.19 -15.77 0.73
CA LEU A 46 6.42 -14.56 0.45
C LEU A 46 6.64 -14.04 -0.96
N SER A 47 7.82 -14.25 -1.54
CA SER A 47 8.17 -13.73 -2.87
C SER A 47 7.21 -14.27 -3.95
N LEU A 48 6.75 -15.51 -3.78
CA LEU A 48 5.80 -16.22 -4.62
C LEU A 48 4.55 -16.61 -3.79
N LEU A 49 3.97 -15.62 -3.08
CA LEU A 49 2.79 -15.86 -2.24
C LEU A 49 1.69 -16.55 -3.09
N ASP A 50 1.46 -17.83 -2.80
CA ASP A 50 0.56 -18.66 -3.60
C ASP A 50 -0.86 -18.07 -3.64
N GLY A 51 -1.50 -18.14 -4.79
CA GLY A 51 -2.85 -17.59 -5.00
C GLY A 51 -2.89 -16.07 -5.16
N TYR A 52 -1.75 -15.37 -5.21
CA TYR A 52 -1.69 -13.91 -5.38
C TYR A 52 -0.90 -13.48 -6.61
N TRP A 53 -1.32 -12.38 -7.22
CA TRP A 53 -0.49 -11.51 -8.04
C TRP A 53 0.24 -10.58 -7.10
N GLY A 54 1.57 -10.59 -7.07
CA GLY A 54 2.34 -9.77 -6.13
C GLY A 54 3.35 -8.87 -6.84
N TYR A 55 3.58 -7.69 -6.25
CA TYR A 55 4.64 -6.79 -6.65
C TYR A 55 5.38 -6.27 -5.41
N TRP A 56 6.70 -6.47 -5.41
CA TRP A 56 7.60 -6.01 -4.37
C TRP A 56 8.39 -4.81 -4.89
N HIS A 57 8.27 -3.67 -4.25
CA HIS A 57 8.91 -2.43 -4.62
C HIS A 57 9.77 -1.94 -3.46
N GLY A 58 11.07 -2.25 -3.51
CA GLY A 58 12.01 -1.95 -2.45
C GLY A 58 13.45 -1.97 -2.94
N HIS A 59 14.32 -1.31 -2.20
CA HIS A 59 15.74 -1.28 -2.47
C HIS A 59 16.53 -1.36 -1.16
N LYS A 60 17.42 -2.35 -1.06
CA LYS A 60 18.24 -2.60 0.14
C LYS A 60 17.38 -2.78 1.40
N GLY A 61 17.84 -2.27 2.55
CA GLY A 61 17.20 -2.40 3.87
C GLY A 61 16.41 -1.15 4.31
N TYR A 62 16.00 -0.28 3.39
CA TYR A 62 15.34 0.98 3.69
C TYR A 62 14.01 1.10 2.95
N SER A 63 12.97 1.68 3.61
CA SER A 63 11.65 1.88 3.02
C SER A 63 11.06 0.58 2.41
N GLY A 64 10.45 0.70 1.24
CA GLY A 64 9.86 -0.37 0.45
C GLY A 64 8.42 -0.66 0.79
N VAL A 65 7.65 -0.93 -0.27
CA VAL A 65 6.25 -1.31 -0.19
C VAL A 65 5.98 -2.56 -1.03
N SER A 66 4.88 -3.25 -0.75
CA SER A 66 4.38 -4.30 -1.64
C SER A 66 2.87 -4.23 -1.79
N LEU A 67 2.38 -4.83 -2.86
CA LEU A 67 0.96 -4.93 -3.16
C LEU A 67 0.67 -6.31 -3.75
N HIS A 68 -0.30 -6.99 -3.15
CA HIS A 68 -0.71 -8.33 -3.55
C HIS A 68 -2.22 -8.38 -3.75
N LEU A 69 -2.65 -8.93 -4.88
CA LEU A 69 -4.06 -9.10 -5.23
C LEU A 69 -4.36 -10.59 -5.38
N ARG A 70 -5.37 -11.09 -4.67
CA ARG A 70 -5.75 -12.50 -4.69
C ARG A 70 -6.34 -12.88 -6.05
N LYS A 71 -5.79 -13.93 -6.69
CA LYS A 71 -6.17 -14.35 -8.04
C LYS A 71 -7.65 -14.72 -8.17
N SER A 72 -8.26 -15.27 -7.11
CA SER A 72 -9.69 -15.59 -7.11
C SER A 72 -10.60 -14.35 -7.10
N ALA A 73 -10.12 -13.21 -6.57
CA ALA A 73 -10.84 -11.94 -6.58
C ALA A 73 -10.47 -11.07 -7.81
N PHE A 74 -9.27 -11.28 -8.34
CA PHE A 74 -8.74 -10.59 -9.53
C PHE A 74 -8.22 -11.64 -10.53
N PRO A 75 -9.12 -12.25 -11.34
CA PRO A 75 -8.73 -13.37 -12.22
C PRO A 75 -7.72 -12.98 -13.29
N ARG A 76 -7.75 -11.72 -13.76
CA ARG A 76 -6.74 -11.19 -14.70
C ARG A 76 -5.58 -10.58 -13.94
N LYS A 77 -4.36 -10.78 -14.44
CA LYS A 77 -3.15 -10.17 -13.86
C LYS A 77 -3.26 -8.64 -13.89
N PRO A 78 -3.17 -7.98 -12.73
CA PRO A 78 -3.20 -6.52 -12.68
C PRO A 78 -1.97 -5.90 -13.34
N HIS A 79 -2.12 -4.67 -13.85
CA HIS A 79 -0.98 -3.87 -14.23
C HIS A 79 -0.43 -3.16 -12.99
N PHE A 80 0.85 -3.45 -12.67
CA PHE A 80 1.54 -2.81 -11.55
C PHE A 80 2.42 -1.67 -12.06
N GLU A 81 2.36 -0.53 -11.40
CA GLU A 81 3.17 0.64 -11.70
C GLU A 81 3.49 1.43 -10.42
N HIS A 82 4.39 2.38 -10.51
CA HIS A 82 4.66 3.38 -9.46
C HIS A 82 4.76 4.77 -10.10
N PRO A 83 4.32 5.85 -9.40
CA PRO A 83 4.37 7.20 -9.95
C PRO A 83 5.82 7.69 -10.07
N GLU A 84 6.05 8.59 -11.04
CA GLU A 84 7.38 9.14 -11.33
C GLU A 84 8.04 9.88 -10.15
N PHE A 85 7.24 10.42 -9.23
CA PHE A 85 7.77 11.10 -8.04
C PHE A 85 8.20 10.12 -6.93
N ASP A 86 8.01 8.82 -7.11
CA ASP A 86 8.45 7.81 -6.15
C ASP A 86 9.92 7.46 -6.34
N HIS A 87 10.79 8.19 -5.68
CA HIS A 87 12.24 7.99 -5.75
C HIS A 87 12.81 7.05 -4.68
N GLU A 88 11.99 6.65 -3.68
CA GLU A 88 12.45 5.86 -2.54
C GLU A 88 11.64 4.56 -2.31
N ASN A 89 10.98 4.04 -3.35
CA ASN A 89 10.17 2.82 -3.28
C ASN A 89 9.06 2.88 -2.23
N ARG A 90 8.23 3.93 -2.30
CA ARG A 90 7.21 4.25 -1.31
C ARG A 90 5.77 4.10 -1.79
N ILE A 91 5.58 3.94 -3.09
CA ILE A 91 4.25 3.74 -3.67
C ILE A 91 4.33 2.64 -4.74
N VAL A 92 3.40 1.70 -4.66
CA VAL A 92 3.08 0.80 -5.76
C VAL A 92 1.58 0.79 -5.97
N THR A 93 1.16 0.82 -7.22
CA THR A 93 -0.24 0.74 -7.62
C THR A 93 -0.52 -0.53 -8.40
N ALA A 94 -1.75 -0.99 -8.36
CA ALA A 94 -2.27 -2.06 -9.20
C ALA A 94 -3.57 -1.61 -9.85
N ARG A 95 -3.62 -1.68 -11.17
CA ARG A 95 -4.83 -1.44 -11.96
C ARG A 95 -5.43 -2.76 -12.42
N SER A 96 -6.71 -2.94 -12.15
CA SER A 96 -7.50 -4.08 -12.62
C SER A 96 -8.85 -3.57 -13.14
N GLY A 97 -9.01 -3.53 -14.45
CA GLY A 97 -10.14 -2.86 -15.09
C GLY A 97 -10.24 -1.38 -14.70
N ASP A 98 -11.39 -0.97 -14.18
CA ASP A 98 -11.70 0.38 -13.73
C ASP A 98 -11.25 0.68 -12.29
N ALA A 99 -10.69 -0.32 -11.58
CA ALA A 99 -10.23 -0.17 -10.21
C ALA A 99 -8.72 0.10 -10.14
N LEU A 100 -8.33 0.98 -9.22
CA LEU A 100 -6.94 1.28 -8.86
C LEU A 100 -6.77 1.13 -7.35
N VAL A 101 -5.77 0.34 -6.96
CA VAL A 101 -5.34 0.24 -5.56
C VAL A 101 -3.91 0.72 -5.43
N ALA A 102 -3.60 1.49 -4.40
CA ALA A 102 -2.25 1.95 -4.08
C ALA A 102 -1.84 1.52 -2.67
N SER A 103 -0.64 0.94 -2.56
CA SER A 103 0.08 0.75 -1.29
C SER A 103 1.08 1.87 -1.11
N ILE A 104 0.96 2.65 -0.02
CA ILE A 104 1.66 3.92 0.17
C ILE A 104 2.40 3.92 1.51
N TYR A 105 3.64 4.40 1.49
CA TYR A 105 4.45 4.65 2.69
C TYR A 105 5.03 6.07 2.66
N VAL A 106 4.36 7.02 3.29
CA VAL A 106 4.81 8.41 3.40
C VAL A 106 6.08 8.49 4.26
N PRO A 107 7.13 9.25 3.88
CA PRO A 107 8.29 9.47 4.73
C PRO A 107 7.91 9.94 6.14
N ASN A 108 8.55 9.43 7.19
CA ASN A 108 8.27 9.91 8.54
C ASN A 108 8.75 11.34 8.79
N GLY A 109 9.71 11.84 8.00
CA GLY A 109 10.19 13.22 8.05
C GLY A 109 11.25 13.51 9.10
N ASN A 110 11.62 12.56 9.96
CA ASN A 110 12.61 12.80 11.01
C ASN A 110 14.02 13.13 10.47
N LYS A 111 14.38 12.56 9.31
CA LYS A 111 15.68 12.82 8.67
C LYS A 111 15.63 13.99 7.70
N ASP A 112 14.54 14.13 6.96
CA ASP A 112 14.30 15.14 5.93
C ASP A 112 12.82 15.51 5.91
N TYR A 113 12.46 16.51 6.70
CA TYR A 113 11.09 17.01 6.73
C TYR A 113 10.65 17.64 5.40
N PRO A 114 11.52 18.46 4.72
CA PRO A 114 11.18 18.96 3.40
C PRO A 114 10.87 17.85 2.38
N ALA A 115 11.56 16.71 2.41
CA ALA A 115 11.26 15.59 1.54
C ALA A 115 9.87 15.00 1.83
N LYS A 116 9.47 14.91 3.09
CA LYS A 116 8.10 14.49 3.47
C LYS A 116 7.04 15.44 2.91
N VAL A 117 7.25 16.74 3.05
CA VAL A 117 6.33 17.77 2.53
C VAL A 117 6.19 17.63 1.01
N ARG A 118 7.31 17.60 0.27
CA ARG A 118 7.30 17.42 -1.19
C ARG A 118 6.58 16.12 -1.61
N PHE A 119 6.79 15.04 -0.87
CA PHE A 119 6.11 13.77 -1.13
C PHE A 119 4.59 13.87 -0.95
N LEU A 120 4.12 14.50 0.15
CA LEU A 120 2.69 14.71 0.40
C LEU A 120 2.05 15.64 -0.63
N GLU A 121 2.72 16.71 -1.05
CA GLU A 121 2.28 17.60 -2.13
C GLU A 121 2.13 16.84 -3.46
N ALA A 122 3.14 16.06 -3.83
CA ALA A 122 3.11 15.23 -5.03
C ALA A 122 2.02 14.15 -4.96
N LEU A 123 1.84 13.51 -3.80
CA LEU A 123 0.78 12.53 -3.55
C LEU A 123 -0.61 13.16 -3.70
N ALA A 124 -0.84 14.35 -3.15
CA ALA A 124 -2.12 15.05 -3.26
C ALA A 124 -2.46 15.38 -4.73
N LYS A 125 -1.48 15.90 -5.47
CA LYS A 125 -1.64 16.18 -6.91
C LYS A 125 -1.94 14.90 -7.68
N TRP A 126 -1.14 13.86 -7.51
CA TRP A 126 -1.31 12.56 -8.17
C TRP A 126 -2.66 11.91 -7.83
N ALA A 127 -3.08 11.94 -6.55
CA ALA A 127 -4.37 11.40 -6.12
C ALA A 127 -5.54 12.13 -6.80
N GLY A 128 -5.48 13.44 -6.92
CA GLY A 128 -6.47 14.26 -7.62
C GLY A 128 -6.54 13.92 -9.13
N GLU A 129 -5.38 13.85 -9.79
CA GLU A 129 -5.29 13.49 -11.21
C GLU A 129 -5.84 12.08 -11.48
N LYS A 130 -5.43 11.08 -10.69
CA LYS A 130 -5.93 9.70 -10.84
C LYS A 130 -7.43 9.61 -10.52
N ARG A 131 -7.90 10.32 -9.49
CA ARG A 131 -9.31 10.32 -9.10
C ARG A 131 -10.23 10.93 -10.15
N SER A 132 -9.75 11.90 -10.93
CA SER A 132 -10.52 12.51 -12.03
C SER A 132 -10.82 11.52 -13.17
N THR A 133 -10.02 10.45 -13.30
CA THR A 133 -10.14 9.45 -14.38
C THR A 133 -10.46 8.04 -13.87
N THR A 134 -10.53 7.83 -12.56
CA THR A 134 -10.71 6.50 -11.94
C THR A 134 -11.81 6.58 -10.88
N GLU A 135 -12.95 5.96 -11.16
CA GLU A 135 -14.09 5.98 -10.25
C GLU A 135 -13.87 5.11 -9.00
N ARG A 136 -13.26 3.95 -9.18
CA ARG A 136 -13.04 2.94 -8.12
C ARG A 136 -11.58 2.95 -7.68
N MET A 137 -11.29 3.71 -6.61
CA MET A 137 -9.91 3.89 -6.15
C MET A 137 -9.78 3.67 -4.64
N ILE A 138 -8.73 2.97 -4.23
CA ILE A 138 -8.38 2.73 -2.83
C ILE A 138 -6.92 3.12 -2.64
N LEU A 139 -6.66 4.00 -1.68
CA LEU A 139 -5.33 4.35 -1.19
C LEU A 139 -5.15 3.75 0.20
N CYS A 140 -4.17 2.88 0.37
CA CYS A 140 -3.88 2.21 1.64
C CYS A 140 -2.46 2.47 2.06
N GLY A 141 -2.22 2.58 3.36
CA GLY A 141 -0.86 2.55 3.86
C GLY A 141 -0.62 3.38 5.10
N ASP A 142 0.65 3.42 5.45
CA ASP A 142 1.18 4.29 6.49
C ASP A 142 1.45 5.68 5.90
N LEU A 143 0.56 6.62 6.22
CA LEU A 143 0.68 8.00 5.75
C LEU A 143 1.50 8.90 6.68
N ASN A 144 1.98 8.35 7.82
CA ASN A 144 2.84 9.03 8.77
C ASN A 144 2.35 10.43 9.23
N VAL A 145 1.04 10.67 9.18
CA VAL A 145 0.36 11.89 9.61
C VAL A 145 -0.86 11.50 10.42
N ALA A 146 -0.95 11.99 11.65
CA ALA A 146 -2.18 11.94 12.44
C ALA A 146 -3.13 13.03 11.93
N ARG A 147 -4.23 12.63 11.26
CA ARG A 147 -5.16 13.52 10.57
C ARG A 147 -5.77 14.55 11.49
N GLU A 148 -6.19 14.12 12.69
CA GLU A 148 -6.84 14.94 13.69
C GLU A 148 -6.11 14.85 15.03
N GLU A 149 -6.41 15.76 15.96
CA GLU A 149 -5.80 15.72 17.29
C GLU A 149 -6.13 14.43 18.04
N ARG A 150 -7.35 13.92 17.89
CA ARG A 150 -7.80 12.65 18.50
C ARG A 150 -7.12 11.40 17.91
N ASP A 151 -6.45 11.51 16.77
CA ASP A 151 -5.64 10.44 16.18
C ASP A 151 -4.30 10.27 16.90
N VAL A 152 -4.07 11.05 17.94
CA VAL A 152 -2.92 10.97 18.84
C VAL A 152 -3.42 10.83 20.27
N HIS A 153 -2.93 9.81 20.99
CA HIS A 153 -3.24 9.64 22.40
C HIS A 153 -2.88 10.91 23.20
N PRO A 154 -3.74 11.42 24.12
CA PRO A 154 -3.57 12.71 24.79
C PRO A 154 -2.16 12.96 25.36
N VAL A 155 -1.54 11.96 25.97
CA VAL A 155 -0.20 12.08 26.56
C VAL A 155 0.95 12.22 25.54
N LEU A 156 0.67 11.98 24.24
CA LEU A 156 1.63 12.08 23.14
C LEU A 156 1.39 13.29 22.24
N ARG A 157 0.36 14.09 22.51
CA ARG A 157 0.01 15.26 21.69
C ARG A 157 1.09 16.34 21.83
N LYS A 158 1.65 16.73 20.70
CA LYS A 158 2.62 17.81 20.56
C LYS A 158 2.41 18.44 19.19
N PRO A 159 1.65 19.53 19.06
CA PRO A 159 1.25 20.11 17.79
C PRO A 159 2.41 20.42 16.83
N GLU A 160 3.60 20.71 17.37
CA GLU A 160 4.81 21.00 16.59
C GLU A 160 5.61 19.73 16.20
N GLN A 161 5.20 18.57 16.68
CA GLN A 161 5.90 17.33 16.36
C GLN A 161 5.55 16.86 14.95
N ILE A 162 6.56 16.44 14.19
CA ILE A 162 6.38 15.83 12.87
C ILE A 162 5.34 14.70 12.96
N GLY A 163 4.43 14.65 12.01
CA GLY A 163 3.28 13.76 12.00
C GLY A 163 2.04 14.32 12.68
N GLN A 164 2.14 15.48 13.38
CA GLN A 164 1.02 16.14 14.05
C GLN A 164 0.84 17.60 13.62
N THR A 165 1.75 18.15 12.80
CA THR A 165 1.75 19.56 12.46
C THR A 165 0.51 19.95 11.63
N PRO A 166 -0.02 21.18 11.80
CA PRO A 166 -1.13 21.65 10.97
C PRO A 166 -0.84 21.60 9.47
N ALA A 167 0.40 21.84 9.06
CA ALA A 167 0.81 21.78 7.65
C ALA A 167 0.69 20.36 7.08
N GLU A 168 1.15 19.34 7.80
CA GLU A 168 1.02 17.94 7.39
C GLU A 168 -0.45 17.50 7.32
N ARG A 169 -1.26 17.90 8.30
CA ARG A 169 -2.71 17.64 8.30
C ARG A 169 -3.39 18.26 7.09
N ALA A 170 -3.06 19.50 6.75
CA ALA A 170 -3.60 20.18 5.56
C ALA A 170 -3.22 19.45 4.27
N LEU A 171 -2.00 18.92 4.17
CA LEU A 171 -1.55 18.11 3.02
C LEU A 171 -2.28 16.76 2.96
N LEU A 172 -2.50 16.10 4.10
CA LEU A 172 -3.31 14.87 4.14
C LEU A 172 -4.76 15.15 3.73
N GLU A 173 -5.35 16.25 4.18
CA GLU A 173 -6.68 16.67 3.71
C GLU A 173 -6.70 16.91 2.20
N ALA A 174 -5.63 17.48 1.63
CA ALA A 174 -5.51 17.66 0.18
C ALA A 174 -5.44 16.32 -0.59
N VAL A 175 -4.90 15.25 0.01
CA VAL A 175 -4.98 13.89 -0.54
C VAL A 175 -6.41 13.36 -0.53
N ILE A 176 -7.17 13.65 0.52
CA ILE A 176 -8.53 13.13 0.74
C ILE A 176 -9.58 13.92 -0.06
N ALA A 177 -9.40 15.24 -0.20
CA ALA A 177 -10.36 16.19 -0.79
C ALA A 177 -10.88 15.81 -2.20
N PRO A 178 -10.10 15.15 -3.10
CA PRO A 178 -10.60 14.74 -4.42
C PRO A 178 -11.75 13.71 -4.41
N GLY A 179 -12.31 13.37 -3.26
CA GLY A 179 -13.45 12.46 -3.13
C GLY A 179 -13.06 11.10 -2.57
N PHE A 180 -12.15 11.09 -1.60
CA PHE A 180 -11.87 9.91 -0.78
C PHE A 180 -12.58 10.01 0.58
N VAL A 181 -12.92 8.86 1.12
CA VAL A 181 -13.50 8.68 2.46
C VAL A 181 -12.53 7.87 3.31
N ASP A 182 -12.17 8.39 4.47
CA ASP A 182 -11.42 7.66 5.51
C ASP A 182 -12.35 6.62 6.15
N LEU A 183 -12.16 5.35 5.79
CA LEU A 183 -13.07 4.29 6.20
C LEU A 183 -13.04 4.05 7.71
N SER A 184 -11.89 4.19 8.35
CA SER A 184 -11.82 4.05 9.82
C SER A 184 -12.71 5.07 10.52
N ARG A 185 -12.68 6.33 10.07
CA ARG A 185 -13.51 7.40 10.62
C ARG A 185 -14.98 7.31 10.16
N LYS A 186 -15.24 6.76 8.98
CA LYS A 186 -16.63 6.46 8.56
C LYS A 186 -17.34 5.53 9.54
N PHE A 187 -16.67 4.45 10.00
CA PHE A 187 -17.27 3.44 10.88
C PHE A 187 -17.11 3.75 12.37
N LYS A 188 -16.10 4.51 12.74
CA LYS A 188 -15.79 4.87 14.13
C LYS A 188 -15.54 6.38 14.25
N PRO A 189 -16.59 7.21 13.96
CA PRO A 189 -16.43 8.67 13.91
C PRO A 189 -15.95 9.27 15.22
N ASP A 190 -16.38 8.73 16.37
CA ASP A 190 -16.15 9.29 17.69
C ASP A 190 -15.11 8.52 18.52
N ASP A 191 -14.51 7.45 17.95
CA ASP A 191 -13.51 6.66 18.68
C ASP A 191 -12.17 7.43 18.78
N ASP A 192 -11.85 7.93 19.96
CA ASP A 192 -10.61 8.65 20.29
C ASP A 192 -9.44 7.71 20.68
N ARG A 193 -9.64 6.40 20.58
CA ARG A 193 -8.66 5.35 20.87
C ARG A 193 -8.33 4.48 19.66
N LEU A 194 -8.68 4.95 18.49
CA LEU A 194 -8.43 4.31 17.22
C LEU A 194 -6.99 4.58 16.76
N PHE A 195 -6.03 3.84 17.33
CA PHE A 195 -4.63 3.95 16.98
C PHE A 195 -4.17 2.75 16.17
N THR A 196 -3.17 2.96 15.31
CA THR A 196 -2.62 1.94 14.41
C THR A 196 -1.12 1.72 14.64
N TRP A 197 -0.44 2.69 15.25
CA TRP A 197 0.98 2.66 15.59
C TRP A 197 1.21 2.92 17.08
N TRP A 198 2.16 2.21 17.66
CA TRP A 198 2.56 2.35 19.07
C TRP A 198 4.07 2.28 19.19
N ALA A 199 4.65 3.21 19.93
CA ALA A 199 6.08 3.16 20.20
C ALA A 199 6.49 1.82 20.83
N PRO A 200 7.61 1.18 20.38
CA PRO A 200 7.97 -0.18 20.77
C PRO A 200 8.52 -0.32 22.21
N TRP A 201 8.35 0.67 23.04
CA TRP A 201 8.82 0.69 24.42
C TRP A 201 7.67 0.94 25.41
N ARG A 202 7.92 0.69 26.72
CA ARG A 202 6.99 0.96 27.85
C ARG A 202 5.60 0.32 27.70
N ASN A 203 5.49 -0.76 26.95
CA ASN A 203 4.23 -1.45 26.67
C ASN A 203 3.13 -0.53 26.09
N MET A 204 3.53 0.40 25.22
CA MET A 204 2.60 1.36 24.65
C MET A 204 1.47 0.69 23.85
N LYS A 205 1.78 -0.38 23.08
CA LYS A 205 0.77 -1.14 22.34
C LYS A 205 -0.26 -1.77 23.27
N GLN A 206 0.17 -2.44 24.35
CA GLN A 206 -0.71 -3.07 25.34
C GLN A 206 -1.60 -2.04 26.05
N LYS A 207 -1.06 -0.86 26.36
CA LYS A 207 -1.80 0.24 26.98
C LYS A 207 -2.69 1.02 26.02
N ASN A 208 -2.59 0.74 24.72
CA ASN A 208 -3.21 1.50 23.66
C ASN A 208 -2.87 3.00 23.72
N ILE A 209 -1.58 3.31 23.91
CA ILE A 209 -1.05 4.68 23.85
C ILE A 209 -0.30 4.83 22.55
N GLY A 210 -0.95 5.39 21.53
CA GLY A 210 -0.46 5.37 20.17
C GLY A 210 -0.97 6.51 19.30
N TRP A 211 -0.74 6.35 18.00
CA TRP A 211 -1.17 7.27 16.94
C TRP A 211 -1.91 6.48 15.85
N ARG A 212 -2.81 7.12 15.14
CA ARG A 212 -3.39 6.58 13.91
C ARG A 212 -2.61 7.14 12.73
N LEU A 213 -1.85 6.28 12.08
CA LEU A 213 -0.98 6.62 10.95
C LEU A 213 -1.30 5.81 9.70
N ASP A 214 -1.99 4.67 9.86
CA ASP A 214 -2.36 3.78 8.77
C ASP A 214 -3.81 4.00 8.36
N TYR A 215 -4.06 4.07 7.07
CA TYR A 215 -5.34 4.46 6.49
C TYR A 215 -5.79 3.50 5.40
N VAL A 216 -7.09 3.34 5.27
CA VAL A 216 -7.77 2.85 4.07
C VAL A 216 -8.69 3.96 3.61
N LEU A 217 -8.27 4.66 2.56
CA LEU A 217 -9.02 5.73 1.92
C LEU A 217 -9.67 5.17 0.66
N ALA A 218 -10.98 5.20 0.58
CA ALA A 218 -11.72 4.70 -0.57
C ALA A 218 -12.45 5.84 -1.27
N SER A 219 -12.51 5.79 -2.61
CA SER A 219 -13.39 6.70 -3.37
C SER A 219 -14.82 6.58 -2.89
N THR A 220 -15.61 7.65 -2.99
CA THR A 220 -16.98 7.72 -2.47
C THR A 220 -17.83 6.52 -2.90
N ALA A 221 -17.80 6.14 -4.19
CA ALA A 221 -18.55 5.00 -4.71
C ALA A 221 -18.15 3.67 -4.05
N LEU A 222 -16.86 3.45 -3.77
CA LEU A 222 -16.39 2.27 -3.04
C LEU A 222 -16.71 2.37 -1.54
N ALA A 223 -16.58 3.55 -0.96
CA ALA A 223 -16.87 3.77 0.45
C ALA A 223 -18.35 3.47 0.80
N GLU A 224 -19.28 3.67 -0.12
CA GLU A 224 -20.69 3.29 0.04
C GLU A 224 -20.87 1.76 0.14
N LYS A 225 -19.99 0.99 -0.49
CA LYS A 225 -19.96 -0.48 -0.43
C LYS A 225 -19.17 -1.03 0.74
N ALA A 226 -18.45 -0.19 1.48
CA ALA A 226 -17.71 -0.63 2.65
C ALA A 226 -18.68 -0.97 3.80
N THR A 227 -18.42 -2.10 4.48
CA THR A 227 -19.24 -2.62 5.59
C THR A 227 -18.53 -2.56 6.94
N SER A 228 -17.18 -2.51 6.95
CA SER A 228 -16.40 -2.33 8.16
C SER A 228 -14.97 -1.85 7.84
N CYS A 229 -14.31 -1.27 8.86
CA CYS A 229 -12.88 -0.99 8.85
C CYS A 229 -12.34 -1.12 10.28
N GLU A 230 -11.48 -2.12 10.51
CA GLU A 230 -11.01 -2.51 11.84
C GLU A 230 -9.49 -2.47 11.95
N VAL A 231 -9.00 -2.12 13.13
CA VAL A 231 -7.58 -2.18 13.50
C VAL A 231 -7.34 -3.43 14.34
N HIS A 232 -6.44 -4.30 13.89
CA HIS A 232 -6.09 -5.55 14.58
C HIS A 232 -4.86 -5.35 15.48
N ARG A 233 -5.02 -4.53 16.53
CA ARG A 233 -3.94 -4.14 17.43
C ARG A 233 -3.18 -5.33 18.02
N GLU A 234 -3.89 -6.39 18.37
CA GLU A 234 -3.30 -7.55 19.07
C GLU A 234 -2.53 -8.49 18.12
N PHE A 235 -2.63 -8.25 16.81
CA PHE A 235 -1.96 -9.11 15.84
C PHE A 235 -0.53 -8.63 15.55
N GLY A 236 0.37 -9.61 15.54
CA GLY A 236 1.75 -9.44 15.12
C GLY A 236 2.63 -8.63 16.08
N SER A 237 3.91 -8.66 15.82
CA SER A 237 4.95 -8.00 16.61
C SER A 237 5.49 -6.70 16.00
N SER A 238 4.91 -6.24 14.89
CA SER A 238 5.18 -4.90 14.37
C SER A 238 4.69 -3.84 15.36
N ASP A 239 5.32 -2.70 15.37
CA ASP A 239 4.85 -1.51 16.09
C ASP A 239 3.60 -0.90 15.44
N HIS A 240 3.19 -1.37 14.27
CA HIS A 240 1.88 -1.13 13.67
C HIS A 240 0.97 -2.36 13.78
N GLY A 241 -0.35 -2.14 13.82
CA GLY A 241 -1.36 -3.17 13.67
C GLY A 241 -1.92 -3.19 12.23
N PRO A 242 -2.28 -4.37 11.69
CA PRO A 242 -3.01 -4.41 10.42
C PRO A 242 -4.32 -3.62 10.50
N VAL A 243 -4.65 -2.89 9.44
CA VAL A 243 -5.96 -2.26 9.24
C VAL A 243 -6.66 -2.97 8.10
N GLN A 244 -7.87 -3.49 8.36
CA GLN A 244 -8.65 -4.23 7.38
C GLN A 244 -9.99 -3.57 7.13
N ALA A 245 -10.29 -3.28 5.86
CA ALA A 245 -11.60 -2.85 5.41
C ALA A 245 -12.30 -3.99 4.64
N ILE A 246 -13.61 -4.11 4.85
CA ILE A 246 -14.47 -5.08 4.14
C ILE A 246 -15.46 -4.30 3.30
N PHE A 247 -15.63 -4.76 2.06
CA PHE A 247 -16.56 -4.18 1.09
C PHE A 247 -17.55 -5.26 0.64
N ASP A 248 -18.82 -4.90 0.58
CA ASP A 248 -19.87 -5.71 -0.06
C ASP A 248 -19.78 -5.49 -1.59
N LEU A 249 -18.85 -6.22 -2.18
CA LEU A 249 -18.66 -6.27 -3.63
C LEU A 249 -18.82 -7.73 -4.06
N PRO A 250 -19.57 -7.99 -5.14
CA PRO A 250 -19.66 -9.34 -5.68
C PRO A 250 -18.25 -9.85 -6.04
N PRO A 251 -18.03 -11.17 -5.97
CA PRO A 251 -16.83 -11.77 -6.55
C PRO A 251 -16.69 -11.28 -7.98
N ALA A 252 -15.46 -11.02 -8.44
CA ALA A 252 -15.24 -10.69 -9.83
C ALA A 252 -15.88 -11.80 -10.69
N GLU A 253 -16.75 -11.43 -11.63
CA GLU A 253 -17.25 -12.40 -12.60
C GLU A 253 -16.04 -13.06 -13.25
N VAL A 254 -16.08 -14.38 -13.36
CA VAL A 254 -15.06 -15.15 -14.07
C VAL A 254 -15.18 -14.76 -15.54
N LEU A 255 -14.42 -13.75 -15.94
CA LEU A 255 -14.36 -13.35 -17.34
C LEU A 255 -13.75 -14.50 -18.13
N PRO A 256 -14.28 -14.83 -19.32
CA PRO A 256 -13.66 -15.81 -20.20
C PRO A 256 -12.18 -15.42 -20.41
N PRO A 257 -11.27 -16.40 -20.59
CA PRO A 257 -9.87 -16.10 -20.88
C PRO A 257 -9.82 -15.12 -22.06
N GLU A 258 -8.94 -14.09 -21.93
CA GLU A 258 -8.68 -13.21 -23.07
C GLU A 258 -8.25 -14.09 -24.23
N GLU A 259 -8.89 -13.92 -25.40
CA GLU A 259 -8.33 -14.47 -26.62
C GLU A 259 -6.92 -13.91 -26.77
N PRO A 260 -5.91 -14.75 -27.05
CA PRO A 260 -4.55 -14.25 -27.25
C PRO A 260 -4.61 -13.14 -28.31
N GLU A 261 -3.99 -12.00 -27.98
CA GLU A 261 -3.85 -10.94 -28.98
C GLU A 261 -3.28 -11.57 -30.25
N PRO A 262 -3.86 -11.29 -31.44
CA PRO A 262 -3.34 -11.83 -32.68
C PRO A 262 -1.85 -11.45 -32.76
N GLU A 263 -1.00 -12.46 -32.87
CA GLU A 263 0.45 -12.25 -33.03
C GLU A 263 0.64 -11.27 -34.19
N ASP A 264 1.32 -10.15 -33.91
CA ASP A 264 1.66 -9.18 -34.97
C ASP A 264 2.50 -9.90 -36.02
N PRO A 265 1.99 -10.11 -37.24
CA PRO A 265 2.71 -10.87 -38.26
C PRO A 265 4.02 -10.21 -38.67
N LYS A 266 4.39 -9.06 -38.10
CA LYS A 266 5.65 -8.35 -38.36
C LYS A 266 6.72 -8.55 -37.27
N ALA A 267 6.41 -9.22 -36.15
CA ALA A 267 7.37 -9.45 -35.06
C ALA A 267 8.36 -10.63 -35.31
N GLY A 268 8.30 -11.32 -36.46
CA GLY A 268 9.01 -12.56 -36.72
C GLY A 268 9.94 -12.59 -37.94
N ALA A 269 10.26 -11.48 -38.60
CA ALA A 269 11.22 -11.50 -39.70
C ALA A 269 12.62 -11.04 -39.22
N PRO A 270 13.66 -11.92 -39.13
CA PRO A 270 15.02 -11.48 -38.96
C PRO A 270 15.45 -10.67 -40.20
N GLY A 271 15.80 -9.41 -40.00
CA GLY A 271 16.33 -8.55 -41.06
C GLY A 271 17.58 -9.16 -41.69
N PRO A 272 17.79 -9.02 -43.00
CA PRO A 272 18.99 -9.55 -43.67
C PRO A 272 20.21 -8.71 -43.30
N GLY A 273 21.21 -9.37 -42.69
CA GLY A 273 22.60 -8.94 -42.76
C GLY A 273 23.16 -8.15 -41.56
N ALA A 274 23.54 -8.85 -40.50
CA ALA A 274 24.64 -8.41 -39.67
C ALA A 274 25.86 -9.33 -39.88
N PRO A 275 27.10 -8.79 -40.09
CA PRO A 275 28.28 -9.61 -40.36
C PRO A 275 28.71 -10.37 -39.09
N ARG A 276 29.03 -11.67 -39.28
CA ARG A 276 29.63 -12.52 -38.23
C ARG A 276 31.03 -11.99 -37.89
N VAL A 277 31.18 -11.47 -36.69
CA VAL A 277 32.50 -11.22 -36.12
C VAL A 277 33.06 -12.53 -35.61
N GLN A 278 34.08 -13.07 -36.28
CA GLN A 278 34.92 -14.19 -35.79
C GLN A 278 35.80 -13.64 -34.64
N LEU A 279 35.62 -14.21 -33.46
CA LEU A 279 36.58 -14.04 -32.36
C LEU A 279 37.80 -14.95 -32.59
N PRO A 280 39.03 -14.46 -32.40
CA PRO A 280 40.23 -15.28 -32.53
C PRO A 280 40.37 -16.23 -31.31
N LEU A 281 40.61 -17.51 -31.59
CA LEU A 281 41.10 -18.51 -30.64
C LEU A 281 42.51 -18.06 -30.16
N LYS A 282 42.66 -17.91 -28.85
CA LYS A 282 43.99 -17.87 -28.20
C LYS A 282 44.26 -19.22 -27.58
N LEU A 283 45.41 -19.79 -28.00
CA LEU A 283 46.13 -20.95 -27.45
C LEU A 283 46.50 -20.75 -25.99
#